data_a2c55062795f6d87152b860d90e4d06b
#
_entry.id   a2c55062795f6d87152b860d90e4d06b
#
_cell.length_a   1.000
_cell.length_b   1.000
_cell.length_c   1.000
_cell.angle_alpha   90.00
_cell.angle_beta   90.00
_cell.angle_gamma   90.00
#
_symmetry.space_group_name_H-M   'P 1'
#
loop_
_entity.id
_entity.type
_entity.pdbx_description
1 polymer ?
#
loop_
_entity_poly.entity_id
_entity_poly.type
_entity_poly.pdbx_seq_one_letter_code
_entity_poly.pdbx_strand_id
1 'polypeptide(L)'
;VLAAARAASKQPGKAPARDAAAPVAAAPAVAAGQGSQAQTLDELRRELVDCPRCKLCKGRTNLVFGTGSPRAELVFVGEGPGEDEDKQGVPFVGRAGQLLTKMIDAMGYSRDQVYICNVVKCRPPGNRNPEPDEIAACEPFLKAQLRMIQPKVIVALGKFAAQTLLRDTTAISKMRGTWREYEGIALMPTFHPAYLLRSPNEKKVAWGDLQQVMTKLGKAPPAKQ
;
A
#
# COMPACT_ATOMS: atom_id res chain seq x y z
N VAL A 1 -63.19 -9.13 44.70
CA VAL A 1 -61.84 -8.75 45.22
C VAL A 1 -60.95 -8.57 44.05
N LEU A 2 -60.74 -7.30 43.61
CA LEU A 2 -59.89 -6.92 42.51
C LEU A 2 -58.49 -6.59 43.07
N ALA A 3 -57.45 -7.25 42.57
CA ALA A 3 -56.05 -6.91 42.82
C ALA A 3 -55.51 -6.13 41.63
N ALA A 4 -55.06 -4.90 41.86
CA ALA A 4 -54.49 -4.01 40.90
C ALA A 4 -53.04 -4.39 40.62
N ALA A 5 -52.64 -4.61 39.31
CA ALA A 5 -51.27 -4.79 38.88
C ALA A 5 -50.65 -3.43 38.63
N ARG A 6 -49.57 -3.12 39.35
CA ARG A 6 -48.70 -1.96 39.14
C ARG A 6 -47.81 -2.16 37.87
N ALA A 7 -47.93 -1.27 36.92
CA ALA A 7 -47.04 -1.16 35.80
C ALA A 7 -45.69 -0.53 36.25
N ALA A 8 -44.57 -1.25 36.06
CA ALA A 8 -43.23 -0.73 36.25
C ALA A 8 -42.75 -0.04 34.95
N SER A 9 -42.56 1.26 35.03
CA SER A 9 -41.96 2.07 33.95
C SER A 9 -40.47 1.76 33.83
N LYS A 10 -40.04 1.18 32.69
CA LYS A 10 -38.63 1.07 32.31
C LYS A 10 -38.15 2.43 31.82
N GLN A 11 -37.19 2.99 32.51
CA GLN A 11 -36.42 4.14 32.04
C GLN A 11 -35.49 3.72 30.88
N PRO A 12 -35.33 4.54 29.82
CA PRO A 12 -34.39 4.25 28.75
C PRO A 12 -32.94 4.47 29.24
N GLY A 13 -32.10 3.45 29.08
CA GLY A 13 -30.70 3.47 29.44
C GLY A 13 -29.96 4.51 28.63
N LYS A 14 -29.19 5.34 29.33
CA LYS A 14 -28.27 6.36 28.81
C LYS A 14 -27.14 5.68 28.02
N ALA A 15 -27.02 5.95 26.72
CA ALA A 15 -25.92 5.50 25.88
C ALA A 15 -24.58 6.08 26.39
N PRO A 16 -23.47 5.32 26.35
CA PRO A 16 -22.19 5.86 26.75
C PRO A 16 -21.71 6.93 25.75
N ALA A 17 -21.23 8.03 26.31
CA ALA A 17 -20.63 9.13 25.55
C ALA A 17 -19.46 8.60 24.70
N ARG A 18 -19.45 8.95 23.43
CA ARG A 18 -18.29 8.74 22.54
C ARG A 18 -17.17 9.66 23.01
N ASP A 19 -16.08 9.07 23.46
CA ASP A 19 -14.85 9.79 23.74
C ASP A 19 -14.41 10.55 22.49
N ALA A 20 -14.30 11.85 22.63
CA ALA A 20 -13.71 12.73 21.62
C ALA A 20 -12.24 12.34 21.45
N ALA A 21 -11.87 11.94 20.25
CA ALA A 21 -10.48 11.68 19.89
C ALA A 21 -9.64 12.93 20.18
N ALA A 22 -8.71 12.82 21.10
CA ALA A 22 -7.70 13.82 21.37
C ALA A 22 -6.91 14.15 20.09
N PRO A 23 -6.50 15.42 19.85
CA PRO A 23 -5.68 15.77 18.71
C PRO A 23 -4.34 15.04 18.82
N VAL A 24 -4.01 14.28 17.77
CA VAL A 24 -2.72 13.60 17.64
C VAL A 24 -1.64 14.69 17.61
N ALA A 25 -0.87 14.79 18.70
CA ALA A 25 0.27 15.69 18.77
C ALA A 25 1.19 15.41 17.58
N ALA A 26 1.58 16.46 16.86
CA ALA A 26 2.58 16.40 15.80
C ALA A 26 3.86 15.79 16.39
N ALA A 27 4.24 14.62 15.87
CA ALA A 27 5.50 13.99 16.20
C ALA A 27 6.65 14.96 15.85
N PRO A 28 7.73 15.01 16.66
CA PRO A 28 8.87 15.86 16.37
C PRO A 28 9.40 15.53 14.98
N ALA A 29 9.69 16.57 14.20
CA ALA A 29 10.29 16.47 12.88
C ALA A 29 11.60 15.70 12.99
N VAL A 30 11.57 14.41 12.71
CA VAL A 30 12.77 13.62 12.47
C VAL A 30 13.42 14.23 11.25
N ALA A 31 14.68 14.64 11.35
CA ALA A 31 15.44 15.25 10.28
C ALA A 31 15.19 14.49 8.98
N ALA A 32 14.61 15.17 7.99
CA ALA A 32 14.30 14.59 6.68
C ALA A 32 15.60 13.98 6.14
N GLY A 33 15.63 12.65 6.07
CA GLY A 33 16.79 11.91 5.61
C GLY A 33 17.22 12.50 4.28
N GLN A 34 18.51 12.83 4.14
CA GLN A 34 19.07 13.34 2.90
C GLN A 34 18.70 12.36 1.79
N GLY A 35 18.02 12.85 0.75
CA GLY A 35 17.60 12.02 -0.38
C GLY A 35 18.82 11.35 -1.02
N SER A 36 18.65 10.11 -1.50
CA SER A 36 19.72 9.39 -2.19
C SER A 36 20.22 10.20 -3.39
N GLN A 37 21.54 10.21 -3.58
CA GLN A 37 22.21 10.77 -4.76
C GLN A 37 22.41 9.74 -5.88
N ALA A 38 21.94 8.50 -5.66
CA ALA A 38 22.00 7.45 -6.67
C ALA A 38 21.31 7.88 -7.98
N GLN A 39 21.92 7.55 -9.11
CA GLN A 39 21.41 7.86 -10.44
C GLN A 39 20.75 6.65 -11.10
N THR A 40 21.00 5.45 -10.58
CA THR A 40 20.43 4.20 -11.06
C THR A 40 19.78 3.39 -9.95
N LEU A 41 18.84 2.51 -10.31
CA LEU A 41 18.21 1.59 -9.34
C LEU A 41 19.22 0.66 -8.67
N ASP A 42 20.27 0.25 -9.38
CA ASP A 42 21.33 -0.60 -8.84
C ASP A 42 22.20 0.13 -7.81
N GLU A 43 22.52 1.39 -8.04
CA GLU A 43 23.21 2.24 -7.07
C GLU A 43 22.35 2.44 -5.83
N LEU A 44 21.06 2.76 -6.01
CA LEU A 44 20.13 2.94 -4.92
C LEU A 44 19.94 1.65 -4.11
N ARG A 45 19.89 0.50 -4.77
CA ARG A 45 19.83 -0.80 -4.11
C ARG A 45 21.07 -1.06 -3.26
N ARG A 46 22.27 -0.80 -3.79
CA ARG A 46 23.53 -0.97 -3.05
C ARG A 46 23.59 -0.06 -1.82
N GLU A 47 23.13 1.20 -1.93
CA GLU A 47 23.02 2.12 -0.78
C GLU A 47 22.11 1.58 0.33
N LEU A 48 21.08 0.81 -0.01
CA LEU A 48 20.08 0.31 0.92
C LEU A 48 20.37 -1.06 1.52
N VAL A 49 21.34 -1.81 1.01
CA VAL A 49 21.66 -3.18 1.52
C VAL A 49 21.84 -3.16 3.04
N ASP A 50 22.65 -2.28 3.55
CA ASP A 50 22.95 -2.15 4.99
C ASP A 50 22.30 -0.92 5.64
N CYS A 51 21.20 -0.43 5.07
CA CYS A 51 20.53 0.78 5.54
C CYS A 51 20.13 0.71 7.02
N PRO A 52 20.64 1.60 7.91
CA PRO A 52 20.33 1.62 9.34
C PRO A 52 19.30 2.71 9.71
N ARG A 53 18.66 3.38 8.75
CA ARG A 53 17.90 4.63 8.95
C ARG A 53 16.64 4.51 9.80
N CYS A 54 16.13 3.30 10.01
CA CYS A 54 14.99 3.08 10.90
C CYS A 54 15.12 1.74 11.65
N LYS A 55 14.32 1.58 12.68
CA LYS A 55 14.34 0.38 13.55
C LYS A 55 14.03 -0.93 12.84
N LEU A 56 13.39 -0.90 11.66
CA LEU A 56 13.07 -2.10 10.89
C LEU A 56 14.33 -2.84 10.40
N CYS A 57 15.47 -2.16 10.26
CA CYS A 57 16.72 -2.79 9.84
C CYS A 57 17.19 -3.91 10.79
N LYS A 58 16.85 -3.81 12.08
CA LYS A 58 17.29 -4.78 13.11
C LYS A 58 16.59 -6.13 13.01
N GLY A 59 15.40 -6.18 12.40
CA GLY A 59 14.59 -7.38 12.34
C GLY A 59 14.41 -7.97 10.94
N ARG A 60 14.93 -7.31 9.91
CA ARG A 60 14.86 -7.85 8.54
C ARG A 60 15.84 -8.99 8.33
N THR A 61 15.44 -9.97 7.55
CA THR A 61 16.36 -10.99 7.02
C THR A 61 17.00 -10.49 5.73
N ASN A 62 16.21 -9.96 4.81
CA ASN A 62 16.66 -9.37 3.56
C ASN A 62 16.03 -8.01 3.31
N LEU A 63 16.74 -7.17 2.56
CA LEU A 63 16.18 -5.96 1.96
C LEU A 63 15.22 -6.37 0.83
N VAL A 64 13.97 -5.93 0.89
CA VAL A 64 12.99 -6.10 -0.19
C VAL A 64 12.91 -4.80 -0.99
N PHE A 65 13.87 -4.62 -1.88
CA PHE A 65 14.06 -3.36 -2.61
C PHE A 65 12.92 -3.06 -3.60
N GLY A 66 12.61 -4.03 -4.44
CA GLY A 66 11.69 -3.96 -5.56
C GLY A 66 12.16 -4.89 -6.67
N THR A 67 11.28 -5.17 -7.65
CA THR A 67 11.58 -6.05 -8.79
C THR A 67 10.78 -5.64 -10.02
N GLY A 68 11.30 -5.94 -11.20
CA GLY A 68 10.66 -5.69 -12.50
C GLY A 68 11.49 -4.78 -13.40
N SER A 69 10.86 -4.23 -14.43
CA SER A 69 11.51 -3.37 -15.42
C SER A 69 11.96 -2.04 -14.80
N PRO A 70 13.22 -1.62 -14.99
CA PRO A 70 13.69 -0.30 -14.59
C PRO A 70 13.08 0.84 -15.43
N ARG A 71 12.38 0.51 -16.53
CA ARG A 71 11.68 1.44 -17.42
C ARG A 71 10.18 1.08 -17.50
N ALA A 72 9.61 0.58 -16.42
CA ALA A 72 8.20 0.18 -16.38
C ALA A 72 7.27 1.39 -16.55
N GLU A 73 6.30 1.30 -17.44
CA GLU A 73 5.22 2.29 -17.53
C GLU A 73 4.21 2.19 -16.36
N LEU A 74 4.17 1.03 -15.70
CA LEU A 74 3.26 0.69 -14.61
C LEU A 74 4.03 0.22 -13.38
N VAL A 75 3.81 0.90 -12.24
CA VAL A 75 4.40 0.54 -10.96
C VAL A 75 3.31 0.16 -9.96
N PHE A 76 3.47 -0.97 -9.30
CA PHE A 76 2.64 -1.36 -8.16
C PHE A 76 3.37 -1.06 -6.85
N VAL A 77 2.71 -0.31 -5.96
CA VAL A 77 3.27 0.06 -4.65
C VAL A 77 2.41 -0.53 -3.54
N GLY A 78 2.99 -1.43 -2.76
CA GLY A 78 2.39 -1.98 -1.55
C GLY A 78 2.84 -1.24 -0.30
N GLU A 79 2.46 -1.77 0.86
CA GLU A 79 2.76 -1.20 2.18
C GLU A 79 4.18 -1.55 2.64
N GLY A 80 4.46 -2.82 2.79
CA GLY A 80 5.73 -3.37 3.28
C GLY A 80 5.83 -4.87 3.06
N PRO A 81 7.04 -5.45 3.24
CA PRO A 81 7.26 -6.88 3.07
C PRO A 81 6.56 -7.72 4.16
N GLY A 82 6.01 -8.86 3.77
CA GLY A 82 5.63 -9.94 4.66
C GLY A 82 6.79 -10.89 4.93
N GLU A 83 6.48 -12.02 5.57
CA GLU A 83 7.50 -13.01 5.95
C GLU A 83 8.15 -13.70 4.75
N ASP A 84 7.37 -14.10 3.76
CA ASP A 84 7.89 -14.76 2.56
C ASP A 84 8.78 -13.81 1.75
N GLU A 85 8.39 -12.52 1.68
CA GLU A 85 9.14 -11.48 1.01
C GLU A 85 10.47 -11.19 1.73
N ASP A 86 10.46 -11.12 3.06
CA ASP A 86 11.67 -10.93 3.88
C ASP A 86 12.65 -12.07 3.73
N LYS A 87 12.17 -13.32 3.68
CA LYS A 87 13.00 -14.50 3.46
C LYS A 87 13.65 -14.55 2.08
N GLN A 88 12.96 -14.06 1.04
CA GLN A 88 13.40 -14.15 -0.35
C GLN A 88 14.04 -12.86 -0.90
N GLY A 89 13.86 -11.72 -0.22
CA GLY A 89 14.32 -10.41 -0.69
C GLY A 89 13.54 -9.88 -1.90
N VAL A 90 12.37 -10.47 -2.22
CA VAL A 90 11.55 -10.15 -3.40
C VAL A 90 10.15 -9.73 -2.97
N PRO A 91 9.60 -8.61 -3.49
CA PRO A 91 8.27 -8.16 -3.11
C PRO A 91 7.16 -9.03 -3.71
N PHE A 92 6.09 -9.24 -2.95
CA PHE A 92 4.89 -9.94 -3.40
C PHE A 92 5.16 -11.35 -3.95
N VAL A 93 5.75 -12.23 -3.14
CA VAL A 93 6.00 -13.65 -3.46
C VAL A 93 5.07 -14.60 -2.72
N GLY A 94 4.56 -14.23 -1.53
CA GLY A 94 3.60 -15.00 -0.76
C GLY A 94 2.23 -15.08 -1.44
N ARG A 95 1.21 -15.60 -0.73
CA ARG A 95 -0.15 -15.81 -1.27
C ARG A 95 -0.77 -14.54 -1.89
N ALA A 96 -0.55 -13.38 -1.26
CA ALA A 96 -0.99 -12.09 -1.79
C ALA A 96 -0.25 -11.73 -3.08
N GLY A 97 1.03 -12.04 -3.15
CA GLY A 97 1.86 -11.84 -4.34
C GLY A 97 1.45 -12.72 -5.51
N GLN A 98 1.09 -13.99 -5.25
CA GLN A 98 0.55 -14.89 -6.29
C GLN A 98 -0.76 -14.34 -6.88
N LEU A 99 -1.63 -13.74 -6.05
CA LEU A 99 -2.82 -13.08 -6.56
C LEU A 99 -2.45 -11.83 -7.38
N LEU A 100 -1.50 -11.02 -6.93
CA LEU A 100 -1.02 -9.86 -7.69
C LEU A 100 -0.47 -10.29 -9.06
N THR A 101 0.29 -11.39 -9.14
CA THR A 101 0.76 -11.95 -10.41
C THR A 101 -0.39 -12.23 -11.35
N LYS A 102 -1.43 -12.94 -10.88
CA LYS A 102 -2.65 -13.22 -11.68
C LYS A 102 -3.35 -11.93 -12.13
N MET A 103 -3.35 -10.89 -11.30
CA MET A 103 -3.93 -9.58 -11.67
C MET A 103 -3.11 -8.90 -12.76
N ILE A 104 -1.78 -8.95 -12.68
CA ILE A 104 -0.85 -8.42 -13.68
C ILE A 104 -1.01 -9.17 -15.00
N ASP A 105 -1.03 -10.51 -14.96
CA ASP A 105 -1.23 -11.37 -16.13
C ASP A 105 -2.57 -11.07 -16.83
N ALA A 106 -3.64 -10.89 -16.04
CA ALA A 106 -4.96 -10.53 -16.57
C ALA A 106 -4.98 -9.14 -17.24
N MET A 107 -4.09 -8.22 -16.85
CA MET A 107 -3.89 -6.94 -17.53
C MET A 107 -3.04 -7.07 -18.81
N GLY A 108 -2.59 -8.26 -19.16
CA GLY A 108 -1.71 -8.50 -20.31
C GLY A 108 -0.27 -8.01 -20.11
N TYR A 109 0.22 -8.02 -18.89
CA TYR A 109 1.62 -7.80 -18.52
C TYR A 109 2.21 -9.03 -17.85
N SER A 110 3.54 -9.16 -17.90
CA SER A 110 4.31 -10.03 -16.99
C SER A 110 4.90 -9.21 -15.84
N ARG A 111 5.34 -9.89 -14.78
CA ARG A 111 6.03 -9.22 -13.67
C ARG A 111 7.28 -8.46 -14.09
N ASP A 112 7.96 -8.93 -15.14
CA ASP A 112 9.20 -8.31 -15.66
C ASP A 112 8.93 -7.05 -16.51
N GLN A 113 7.69 -6.84 -16.93
CA GLN A 113 7.29 -5.65 -17.71
C GLN A 113 6.79 -4.51 -16.81
N VAL A 114 6.36 -4.80 -15.60
CA VAL A 114 5.96 -3.82 -14.59
C VAL A 114 7.06 -3.67 -13.54
N TYR A 115 6.93 -2.71 -12.62
CA TYR A 115 7.78 -2.67 -11.44
C TYR A 115 6.93 -2.82 -10.18
N ILE A 116 7.42 -3.58 -9.20
CA ILE A 116 6.71 -3.87 -7.95
C ILE A 116 7.62 -3.51 -6.78
N CYS A 117 7.11 -2.68 -5.87
CA CYS A 117 7.82 -2.31 -4.66
C CYS A 117 6.85 -2.02 -3.50
N ASN A 118 7.39 -1.61 -2.37
CA ASN A 118 6.62 -1.22 -1.19
C ASN A 118 7.05 0.17 -0.71
N VAL A 119 6.22 0.80 0.13
CA VAL A 119 6.56 2.04 0.83
C VAL A 119 7.78 1.82 1.72
N VAL A 120 7.75 0.80 2.59
CA VAL A 120 8.94 0.40 3.36
C VAL A 120 9.59 -0.83 2.76
N LYS A 121 10.95 -0.89 2.86
CA LYS A 121 11.75 -1.95 2.23
C LYS A 121 12.13 -3.07 3.19
N CYS A 122 11.83 -2.93 4.47
CA CYS A 122 12.12 -3.90 5.53
C CYS A 122 10.81 -4.37 6.15
N ARG A 123 10.75 -5.65 6.55
CA ARG A 123 9.58 -6.26 7.18
C ARG A 123 9.34 -5.67 8.57
N PRO A 124 8.15 -5.12 8.87
CA PRO A 124 7.78 -4.77 10.24
C PRO A 124 7.56 -6.04 11.10
N PRO A 125 7.94 -6.03 12.39
CA PRO A 125 7.75 -7.16 13.29
C PRO A 125 6.30 -7.65 13.31
N GLY A 126 6.10 -8.97 13.20
CA GLY A 126 4.76 -9.57 13.18
C GLY A 126 3.87 -9.14 12.00
N ASN A 127 4.44 -8.58 10.94
CA ASN A 127 3.72 -7.98 9.81
C ASN A 127 2.73 -6.88 10.24
N ARG A 128 3.04 -6.13 11.32
CA ARG A 128 2.27 -4.93 11.67
C ARG A 128 2.39 -3.86 10.60
N ASN A 129 1.51 -2.88 10.64
CA ASN A 129 1.66 -1.71 9.77
C ASN A 129 2.95 -0.94 10.11
N PRO A 130 3.62 -0.36 9.12
CA PRO A 130 4.75 0.54 9.35
C PRO A 130 4.33 1.76 10.19
N GLU A 131 5.20 2.20 11.06
CA GLU A 131 5.00 3.41 11.86
C GLU A 131 5.41 4.66 11.07
N PRO A 132 4.91 5.86 11.46
CA PRO A 132 5.19 7.09 10.71
C PRO A 132 6.68 7.42 10.57
N ASP A 133 7.50 7.14 11.58
CA ASP A 133 8.94 7.31 11.54
C ASP A 133 9.64 6.35 10.57
N GLU A 134 9.16 5.11 10.48
CA GLU A 134 9.64 4.09 9.55
C GLU A 134 9.32 4.46 8.09
N ILE A 135 8.09 4.98 7.87
CA ILE A 135 7.67 5.51 6.56
C ILE A 135 8.52 6.72 6.18
N ALA A 136 8.65 7.71 7.08
CA ALA A 136 9.41 8.93 6.82
C ALA A 136 10.88 8.64 6.48
N ALA A 137 11.49 7.65 7.13
CA ALA A 137 12.86 7.22 6.85
C ALA A 137 13.01 6.49 5.51
N CYS A 138 11.96 5.81 5.02
CA CYS A 138 12.03 4.96 3.83
C CYS A 138 11.44 5.60 2.57
N GLU A 139 10.50 6.53 2.71
CA GLU A 139 9.81 7.21 1.58
C GLU A 139 10.77 7.91 0.60
N PRO A 140 11.86 8.56 1.02
CA PRO A 140 12.81 9.17 0.09
C PRO A 140 13.37 8.20 -0.95
N PHE A 141 13.51 6.92 -0.60
CA PHE A 141 13.99 5.87 -1.51
C PHE A 141 12.90 5.41 -2.48
N LEU A 142 11.64 5.36 -2.04
CA LEU A 142 10.51 5.13 -2.95
C LEU A 142 10.41 6.26 -3.97
N LYS A 143 10.54 7.53 -3.55
CA LYS A 143 10.57 8.67 -4.45
C LYS A 143 11.74 8.60 -5.44
N ALA A 144 12.92 8.20 -4.98
CA ALA A 144 14.08 8.01 -5.85
C ALA A 144 13.83 6.89 -6.89
N GLN A 145 13.26 5.74 -6.47
CA GLN A 145 12.88 4.68 -7.40
C GLN A 145 11.90 5.18 -8.47
N LEU A 146 10.84 5.88 -8.08
CA LEU A 146 9.83 6.38 -9.02
C LEU A 146 10.41 7.42 -9.99
N ARG A 147 11.32 8.29 -9.51
CA ARG A 147 12.03 9.26 -10.37
C ARG A 147 12.93 8.59 -11.40
N MET A 148 13.58 7.47 -11.05
CA MET A 148 14.45 6.72 -11.97
C MET A 148 13.65 5.92 -12.98
N ILE A 149 12.51 5.32 -12.56
CA ILE A 149 11.65 4.50 -13.41
C ILE A 149 10.81 5.37 -14.34
N GLN A 150 10.34 6.53 -13.88
CA GLN A 150 9.45 7.46 -14.59
C GLN A 150 8.18 6.80 -15.13
N PRO A 151 7.40 6.11 -14.28
CA PRO A 151 6.22 5.39 -14.74
C PRO A 151 5.13 6.36 -15.18
N LYS A 152 4.25 5.92 -16.10
CA LYS A 152 3.04 6.65 -16.49
C LYS A 152 1.93 6.52 -15.43
N VAL A 153 1.90 5.37 -14.74
CA VAL A 153 0.85 5.07 -13.75
C VAL A 153 1.44 4.33 -12.54
N ILE A 154 1.00 4.75 -11.36
CA ILE A 154 1.20 4.04 -10.09
C ILE A 154 -0.13 3.40 -9.67
N VAL A 155 -0.12 2.13 -9.30
CA VAL A 155 -1.23 1.46 -8.61
C VAL A 155 -0.86 1.31 -7.13
N ALA A 156 -1.57 2.01 -6.25
CA ALA A 156 -1.40 1.90 -4.81
C ALA A 156 -2.26 0.76 -4.25
N LEU A 157 -1.60 -0.27 -3.73
CA LEU A 157 -2.23 -1.50 -3.24
C LEU A 157 -2.62 -1.38 -1.77
N GLY A 158 -3.89 -1.10 -1.52
CA GLY A 158 -4.49 -1.08 -0.19
C GLY A 158 -4.40 0.27 0.52
N LYS A 159 -5.01 0.28 1.73
CA LYS A 159 -5.19 1.48 2.54
C LYS A 159 -3.86 2.21 2.82
N PHE A 160 -2.87 1.49 3.32
CA PHE A 160 -1.64 2.10 3.82
C PHE A 160 -0.79 2.68 2.70
N ALA A 161 -0.61 1.97 1.59
CA ALA A 161 0.10 2.51 0.43
C ALA A 161 -0.62 3.75 -0.11
N ALA A 162 -1.95 3.69 -0.29
CA ALA A 162 -2.72 4.83 -0.80
C ALA A 162 -2.66 6.03 0.15
N GLN A 163 -2.89 5.83 1.45
CA GLN A 163 -2.87 6.90 2.45
C GLN A 163 -1.49 7.54 2.60
N THR A 164 -0.42 6.75 2.55
CA THR A 164 0.95 7.25 2.63
C THR A 164 1.30 8.11 1.42
N LEU A 165 1.05 7.60 0.21
CA LEU A 165 1.38 8.32 -1.02
C LEU A 165 0.54 9.59 -1.17
N LEU A 166 -0.75 9.53 -0.83
CA LEU A 166 -1.67 10.66 -1.01
C LEU A 166 -1.73 11.63 0.19
N ARG A 167 -1.05 11.30 1.32
CA ARG A 167 -1.17 12.08 2.57
C ARG A 167 -2.64 12.26 2.99
N ASP A 168 -3.48 11.25 2.75
CA ASP A 168 -4.93 11.28 2.95
C ASP A 168 -5.35 10.11 3.84
N THR A 169 -6.14 10.37 4.87
CA THR A 169 -6.63 9.37 5.83
C THR A 169 -7.96 8.73 5.42
N THR A 170 -8.50 9.11 4.28
CA THR A 170 -9.77 8.56 3.74
C THR A 170 -9.70 7.03 3.63
N ALA A 171 -10.82 6.37 3.91
CA ALA A 171 -10.92 4.92 3.79
C ALA A 171 -10.71 4.46 2.33
N ILE A 172 -10.00 3.34 2.14
CA ILE A 172 -9.69 2.81 0.81
C ILE A 172 -10.94 2.53 -0.02
N SER A 173 -12.05 2.15 0.59
CA SER A 173 -13.34 1.95 -0.09
C SER A 173 -13.89 3.21 -0.77
N LYS A 174 -13.49 4.39 -0.28
CA LYS A 174 -13.86 5.70 -0.88
C LYS A 174 -12.80 6.23 -1.82
N MET A 175 -11.53 5.87 -1.62
CA MET A 175 -10.42 6.31 -2.48
C MET A 175 -10.31 5.48 -3.76
N ARG A 176 -10.54 4.16 -3.67
CA ARG A 176 -10.30 3.24 -4.78
C ARG A 176 -11.09 3.62 -6.04
N GLY A 177 -10.53 3.30 -7.18
CA GLY A 177 -11.19 3.52 -8.46
C GLY A 177 -11.30 4.98 -8.88
N THR A 178 -10.73 5.91 -8.12
CA THR A 178 -10.68 7.34 -8.44
C THR A 178 -9.24 7.76 -8.72
N TRP A 179 -8.99 8.33 -9.88
CA TRP A 179 -7.68 8.85 -10.24
C TRP A 179 -7.22 9.93 -9.28
N ARG A 180 -5.97 9.79 -8.86
CA ARG A 180 -5.22 10.74 -8.05
C ARG A 180 -3.88 11.01 -8.72
N GLU A 181 -3.03 11.79 -8.05
CA GLU A 181 -1.69 12.11 -8.50
C GLU A 181 -0.69 11.98 -7.37
N TYR A 182 0.50 11.52 -7.68
CA TYR A 182 1.64 11.46 -6.76
C TYR A 182 2.90 11.91 -7.51
N GLU A 183 3.53 13.02 -7.06
CA GLU A 183 4.74 13.59 -7.67
C GLU A 183 4.60 13.78 -9.20
N GLY A 184 3.43 14.23 -9.67
CA GLY A 184 3.13 14.43 -11.10
C GLY A 184 2.74 13.15 -11.86
N ILE A 185 2.71 11.98 -11.19
CA ILE A 185 2.38 10.69 -11.80
C ILE A 185 0.94 10.31 -11.48
N ALA A 186 0.18 9.86 -12.49
CA ALA A 186 -1.18 9.37 -12.27
C ALA A 186 -1.19 8.18 -11.31
N LEU A 187 -2.04 8.22 -10.28
CA LEU A 187 -2.13 7.20 -9.25
C LEU A 187 -3.55 6.64 -9.15
N MET A 188 -3.66 5.31 -9.16
CA MET A 188 -4.89 4.56 -8.95
C MET A 188 -4.82 3.79 -7.63
N PRO A 189 -5.58 4.21 -6.60
CA PRO A 189 -5.75 3.41 -5.40
C PRO A 189 -6.67 2.23 -5.69
N THR A 190 -6.32 1.05 -5.18
CA THR A 190 -7.18 -0.16 -5.25
C THR A 190 -7.01 -1.02 -4.01
N PHE A 191 -7.78 -2.09 -3.89
CA PHE A 191 -7.67 -3.01 -2.76
C PHE A 191 -6.36 -3.79 -2.77
N HIS A 192 -5.85 -4.06 -1.56
CA HIS A 192 -4.66 -4.90 -1.39
C HIS A 192 -4.97 -6.36 -1.74
N PRO A 193 -4.10 -7.09 -2.44
CA PRO A 193 -4.32 -8.51 -2.77
C PRO A 193 -4.63 -9.39 -1.56
N ALA A 194 -3.99 -9.17 -0.41
CA ALA A 194 -4.30 -9.90 0.82
C ALA A 194 -5.73 -9.68 1.32
N TYR A 195 -6.31 -8.49 1.10
CA TYR A 195 -7.72 -8.24 1.40
C TYR A 195 -8.62 -9.01 0.43
N LEU A 196 -8.30 -9.03 -0.85
CA LEU A 196 -9.06 -9.74 -1.88
C LEU A 196 -9.06 -11.27 -1.69
N LEU A 197 -8.05 -11.83 -1.00
CA LEU A 197 -8.04 -13.23 -0.61
C LEU A 197 -9.08 -13.53 0.48
N ARG A 198 -9.31 -12.59 1.39
CA ARG A 198 -10.31 -12.71 2.48
C ARG A 198 -11.73 -12.30 2.04
N SER A 199 -11.82 -11.44 1.03
CA SER A 199 -13.07 -10.88 0.51
C SER A 199 -13.16 -11.08 -1.01
N PRO A 200 -13.41 -12.32 -1.49
CA PRO A 200 -13.34 -12.65 -2.92
C PRO A 200 -14.32 -11.86 -3.79
N ASN A 201 -15.45 -11.44 -3.24
CA ASN A 201 -16.48 -10.67 -3.96
C ASN A 201 -15.94 -9.29 -4.42
N GLU A 202 -14.95 -8.75 -3.71
CA GLU A 202 -14.32 -7.46 -4.03
C GLU A 202 -13.33 -7.54 -5.21
N LYS A 203 -13.00 -8.75 -5.68
CA LYS A 203 -12.11 -8.93 -6.85
C LYS A 203 -12.67 -8.28 -8.10
N LYS A 204 -13.99 -8.37 -8.32
CA LYS A 204 -14.65 -7.75 -9.47
C LYS A 204 -14.52 -6.22 -9.44
N VAL A 205 -14.63 -5.66 -8.24
CA VAL A 205 -14.52 -4.22 -8.02
C VAL A 205 -13.08 -3.74 -8.26
N ALA A 206 -12.08 -4.46 -7.69
CA ALA A 206 -10.66 -4.18 -7.94
C ALA A 206 -10.29 -4.36 -9.42
N TRP A 207 -10.89 -5.32 -10.11
CA TRP A 207 -10.68 -5.51 -11.54
C TRP A 207 -11.14 -4.28 -12.35
N GLY A 208 -12.26 -3.66 -11.97
CA GLY A 208 -12.71 -2.39 -12.59
C GLY A 208 -11.69 -1.26 -12.44
N ASP A 209 -10.95 -1.19 -11.31
CA ASP A 209 -9.88 -0.21 -11.13
C ASP A 209 -8.74 -0.48 -12.11
N LEU A 210 -8.33 -1.76 -12.24
CA LEU A 210 -7.24 -2.15 -13.14
C LEU A 210 -7.61 -1.97 -14.61
N GLN A 211 -8.88 -2.16 -14.99
CA GLN A 211 -9.34 -1.86 -16.35
C GLN A 211 -9.19 -0.37 -16.69
N GLN A 212 -9.45 0.54 -15.74
CA GLN A 212 -9.17 1.96 -15.93
C GLN A 212 -7.68 2.23 -16.14
N VAL A 213 -6.81 1.53 -15.39
CA VAL A 213 -5.34 1.61 -15.55
C VAL A 213 -4.93 1.13 -16.94
N MET A 214 -5.48 0.00 -17.42
CA MET A 214 -5.22 -0.51 -18.77
C MET A 214 -5.61 0.52 -19.83
N THR A 215 -6.81 1.09 -19.74
CA THR A 215 -7.29 2.12 -20.67
C THR A 215 -6.34 3.33 -20.68
N LYS A 216 -5.90 3.80 -19.50
CA LYS A 216 -4.95 4.93 -19.40
C LYS A 216 -3.60 4.63 -20.04
N LEU A 217 -3.18 3.36 -20.04
CA LEU A 217 -1.92 2.90 -20.67
C LEU A 217 -2.12 2.50 -22.15
N GLY A 218 -3.30 2.77 -22.75
CA GLY A 218 -3.59 2.45 -24.14
C GLY A 218 -3.84 0.97 -24.43
N LYS A 219 -4.06 0.14 -23.38
CA LYS A 219 -4.44 -1.27 -23.54
C LYS A 219 -5.95 -1.45 -23.49
N ALA A 220 -6.51 -2.18 -24.44
CA ALA A 220 -7.91 -2.57 -24.38
C ALA A 220 -8.13 -3.58 -23.24
N PRO A 221 -9.10 -3.34 -22.32
CA PRO A 221 -9.51 -4.36 -21.38
C PRO A 221 -10.04 -5.60 -22.15
N PRO A 222 -9.80 -6.84 -21.64
CA PRO A 222 -10.35 -8.03 -22.25
C PRO A 222 -11.88 -7.91 -22.33
N ALA A 223 -12.46 -8.40 -23.46
CA ALA A 223 -13.91 -8.42 -23.63
C ALA A 223 -14.57 -9.12 -22.43
N LYS A 224 -15.70 -8.59 -21.98
CA LYS A 224 -16.50 -9.23 -20.93
C LYS A 224 -16.92 -10.62 -21.41
N GLN A 225 -16.41 -11.67 -20.81
CA GLN A 225 -16.94 -13.01 -20.89
C GLN A 225 -18.17 -13.14 -20.01
#